data_285a82370b64ae1a4d51d855e67eac04
#
_entry.id   285a82370b64ae1a4d51d855e67eac04
#
_cell.length_a   1.000
_cell.length_b   1.000
_cell.length_c   1.000
_cell.angle_alpha   90.00
_cell.angle_beta   90.00
_cell.angle_gamma   90.00
#
_symmetry.space_group_name_H-M   'P 1'
#
loop_
_entity.id
_entity.type
_entity.pdbx_description
1 polymer ?
#
loop_
_entity_poly.entity_id
_entity_poly.type
_entity_poly.pdbx_seq_one_letter_code
_entity_poly.pdbx_strand_id
1 'polypeptide(L)'
;DTRRYVESIVAGITIPASPEFRSAVTMNQDESTFEIPDYILSRLQPTLQVGFPNKQDEMAILQYHLPFAEPEMLALTVDFLQRSHELKLDFSPRDGINLLRFAIKRMKQNPSHPVAHDAAWQEALEKCLGDEAVDLESLAERRKRTLGGDAVPLGLADLFFDSDDPLHPDREDEDDDDLI
;
A
#
# COMPACT_ATOMS: atom_id res chain seq x y z
N ASP A 1 27.89 14.42 19.26
CA ASP A 1 27.29 15.33 20.24
C ASP A 1 26.74 14.51 21.40
N THR A 2 27.29 14.68 22.59
CA THR A 2 26.94 13.92 23.79
C THR A 2 25.67 14.47 24.49
N ARG A 3 25.16 15.60 24.01
CA ARG A 3 23.97 16.23 24.58
C ARG A 3 22.70 15.71 23.90
N ARG A 4 21.99 14.83 24.59
CA ARG A 4 20.69 14.30 24.15
C ARG A 4 19.58 14.95 24.99
N TYR A 5 18.84 15.89 24.41
CA TYR A 5 17.71 16.53 25.03
C TYR A 5 16.67 16.94 23.99
N VAL A 6 15.44 17.09 24.41
CA VAL A 6 14.38 17.72 23.64
C VAL A 6 14.07 19.07 24.29
N GLU A 7 14.03 20.11 23.49
CA GLU A 7 13.70 21.46 23.93
C GLU A 7 12.38 21.90 23.30
N SER A 8 11.47 22.37 24.14
CA SER A 8 10.24 23.00 23.69
C SER A 8 10.39 24.51 23.87
N ILE A 9 10.58 25.20 22.76
CA ILE A 9 10.71 26.69 22.75
C ILE A 9 9.42 27.32 23.28
N VAL A 10 8.26 26.77 22.95
CA VAL A 10 6.96 27.31 23.35
C VAL A 10 6.72 27.17 24.87
N ALA A 11 7.15 26.05 25.44
CA ALA A 11 6.97 25.81 26.88
C ALA A 11 8.19 26.26 27.72
N GLY A 12 9.32 26.63 27.09
CA GLY A 12 10.54 27.02 27.78
C GLY A 12 11.16 25.91 28.62
N ILE A 13 10.93 24.62 28.24
CA ILE A 13 11.42 23.47 28.98
C ILE A 13 12.42 22.67 28.16
N THR A 14 13.45 22.16 28.84
CA THR A 14 14.43 21.25 28.27
C THR A 14 14.36 19.92 29.02
N ILE A 15 14.12 18.84 28.30
CA ILE A 15 14.01 17.48 28.86
C ILE A 15 15.23 16.69 28.42
N PRO A 16 16.14 16.30 29.33
CA PRO A 16 17.27 15.45 28.97
C PRO A 16 16.77 14.03 28.67
N ALA A 17 17.32 13.42 27.62
CA ALA A 17 17.05 12.02 27.31
C ALA A 17 17.79 11.09 28.28
N SER A 18 17.14 10.00 28.69
CA SER A 18 17.79 8.95 29.45
C SER A 18 18.99 8.38 28.67
N PRO A 19 20.10 8.01 29.34
CA PRO A 19 21.20 7.28 28.70
C PRO A 19 20.75 5.98 28.01
N GLU A 20 19.72 5.35 28.55
CA GLU A 20 19.13 4.11 28.02
C GLU A 20 18.11 4.34 26.89
N PHE A 21 17.81 5.60 26.54
CA PHE A 21 16.86 5.89 25.49
C PHE A 21 17.30 5.31 24.14
N ARG A 22 16.40 4.57 23.52
CA ARG A 22 16.53 4.04 22.18
C ARG A 22 15.27 4.39 21.39
N SER A 23 15.43 4.59 20.09
CA SER A 23 14.31 4.86 19.20
C SER A 23 14.38 3.92 17.99
N ALA A 24 13.24 3.50 17.51
CA ALA A 24 13.07 2.82 16.24
C ALA A 24 12.02 3.58 15.43
N VAL A 25 12.26 3.68 14.14
CA VAL A 25 11.34 4.34 13.21
C VAL A 25 10.93 3.31 12.17
N THR A 26 9.64 3.25 11.86
CA THR A 26 9.11 2.45 10.77
C THR A 26 8.58 3.36 9.69
N MET A 27 8.81 3.01 8.45
CA MET A 27 8.35 3.77 7.30
C MET A 27 8.04 2.85 6.13
N ASN A 28 7.12 3.24 5.29
CA ASN A 28 6.86 2.53 4.04
C ASN A 28 7.91 2.96 3.01
N GLN A 29 8.27 2.04 2.13
CA GLN A 29 9.13 2.30 0.98
C GLN A 29 8.25 2.25 -0.27
N ASP A 30 7.34 3.19 -0.38
CA ASP A 30 6.47 3.36 -1.53
C ASP A 30 6.75 4.69 -2.26
N GLU A 31 6.28 4.81 -3.49
CA GLU A 31 6.49 6.00 -4.32
C GLU A 31 5.82 7.26 -3.75
N SER A 32 4.86 7.09 -2.83
CA SER A 32 4.19 8.19 -2.14
C SER A 32 4.98 8.72 -0.95
N THR A 33 6.03 8.01 -0.53
CA THR A 33 6.86 8.39 0.60
C THR A 33 7.89 9.42 0.13
N PHE A 34 7.88 10.62 0.73
CA PHE A 34 8.91 11.63 0.48
C PHE A 34 10.31 11.03 0.68
N GLU A 35 11.23 11.34 -0.23
CA GLU A 35 12.63 10.99 -0.05
C GLU A 35 13.15 11.52 1.29
N ILE A 36 13.58 10.58 2.12
CA ILE A 36 14.14 10.96 3.43
C ILE A 36 15.54 11.49 3.18
N PRO A 37 15.84 12.72 3.63
CA PRO A 37 17.15 13.29 3.44
C PRO A 37 18.26 12.40 4.02
N ASP A 38 19.39 12.29 3.32
CA ASP A 38 20.52 11.44 3.68
C ASP A 38 21.04 11.69 5.09
N TYR A 39 20.99 12.94 5.55
CA TYR A 39 21.43 13.29 6.90
C TYR A 39 20.53 12.69 8.01
N ILE A 40 19.26 12.37 7.68
CA ILE A 40 18.37 11.64 8.59
C ILE A 40 18.67 10.14 8.49
N LEU A 41 18.75 9.59 7.28
CA LEU A 41 19.05 8.17 7.06
C LEU A 41 20.35 7.73 7.71
N SER A 42 21.39 8.57 7.64
CA SER A 42 22.69 8.29 8.29
C SER A 42 22.59 8.15 9.82
N ARG A 43 21.56 8.71 10.45
CA ARG A 43 21.32 8.64 11.90
C ARG A 43 20.38 7.51 12.30
N LEU A 44 19.66 6.94 11.35
CA LEU A 44 18.67 5.85 11.54
C LEU A 44 19.28 4.48 11.22
N GLN A 45 20.56 4.30 11.39
CA GLN A 45 21.21 3.02 11.16
C GLN A 45 21.23 2.14 12.42
N PRO A 46 21.15 0.81 12.26
CA PRO A 46 21.04 0.09 11.00
C PRO A 46 19.63 0.13 10.43
N THR A 47 19.51 0.18 9.09
CA THR A 47 18.25 0.07 8.38
C THR A 47 17.94 -1.40 8.11
N LEU A 48 16.75 -1.85 8.50
CA LEU A 48 16.26 -3.20 8.27
C LEU A 48 15.12 -3.14 7.25
N GLN A 49 15.26 -3.89 6.16
CA GLN A 49 14.17 -4.06 5.20
C GLN A 49 13.31 -5.24 5.62
N VAL A 50 12.02 -5.01 5.76
CA VAL A 50 11.02 -6.03 6.07
C VAL A 50 10.20 -6.28 4.81
N GLY A 51 10.43 -7.43 4.17
CA GLY A 51 9.65 -7.88 3.01
C GLY A 51 8.35 -8.56 3.41
N PHE A 52 7.63 -9.05 2.40
CA PHE A 52 6.44 -9.86 2.65
C PHE A 52 6.80 -11.19 3.33
N PRO A 53 5.91 -11.70 4.20
CA PRO A 53 6.12 -12.99 4.84
C PRO A 53 6.13 -14.15 3.84
N ASN A 54 6.78 -15.23 4.19
CA ASN A 54 6.65 -16.48 3.43
C ASN A 54 5.28 -17.15 3.72
N LYS A 55 4.96 -18.18 2.95
CA LYS A 55 3.67 -18.90 3.04
C LYS A 55 3.34 -19.39 4.46
N GLN A 56 4.33 -19.88 5.21
CA GLN A 56 4.13 -20.40 6.56
C GLN A 56 3.84 -19.28 7.56
N ASP A 57 4.58 -18.20 7.46
CA ASP A 57 4.40 -17.03 8.33
C ASP A 57 3.07 -16.33 8.02
N GLU A 58 2.68 -16.21 6.76
CA GLU A 58 1.36 -15.67 6.40
C GLU A 58 0.22 -16.52 6.96
N MET A 59 0.31 -17.84 6.83
CA MET A 59 -0.67 -18.74 7.42
C MET A 59 -0.77 -18.55 8.93
N ALA A 60 0.37 -18.44 9.61
CA ALA A 60 0.41 -18.22 11.06
C ALA A 60 -0.20 -16.85 11.44
N ILE A 61 0.09 -15.81 10.69
CA ILE A 61 -0.48 -14.46 10.89
C ILE A 61 -2.00 -14.50 10.73
N LEU A 62 -2.49 -15.06 9.63
CA LEU A 62 -3.92 -15.12 9.37
C LEU A 62 -4.65 -15.96 10.42
N GLN A 63 -4.09 -17.12 10.80
CA GLN A 63 -4.65 -17.98 11.82
C GLN A 63 -4.64 -17.32 13.21
N TYR A 64 -3.62 -16.55 13.53
CA TYR A 64 -3.57 -15.79 14.79
C TYR A 64 -4.68 -14.74 14.87
N HIS A 65 -4.90 -14.01 13.78
CA HIS A 65 -5.93 -12.97 13.73
C HIS A 65 -7.35 -13.50 13.57
N LEU A 66 -7.51 -14.66 12.97
CA LEU A 66 -8.81 -15.30 12.65
C LEU A 66 -8.78 -16.80 13.01
N PRO A 67 -8.64 -17.15 14.30
CA PRO A 67 -8.49 -18.53 14.74
C PRO A 67 -9.73 -19.39 14.49
N PHE A 68 -10.84 -18.75 14.16
CA PHE A 68 -12.11 -19.40 13.83
C PHE A 68 -12.36 -19.54 12.32
N ALA A 69 -11.42 -19.11 11.49
CA ALA A 69 -11.52 -19.27 10.04
C ALA A 69 -11.30 -20.72 9.63
N GLU A 70 -12.04 -21.17 8.63
CA GLU A 70 -11.93 -22.51 8.12
C GLU A 70 -10.59 -22.72 7.42
N PRO A 71 -9.92 -23.88 7.57
CA PRO A 71 -8.61 -24.13 6.98
C PRO A 71 -8.54 -23.92 5.48
N GLU A 72 -9.62 -24.25 4.77
CA GLU A 72 -9.71 -24.06 3.31
C GLU A 72 -9.68 -22.58 2.92
N MET A 73 -10.40 -21.74 3.67
CA MET A 73 -10.41 -20.29 3.44
C MET A 73 -9.07 -19.64 3.77
N LEU A 74 -8.41 -20.13 4.83
CA LEU A 74 -7.06 -19.68 5.18
C LEU A 74 -6.07 -20.04 4.06
N ALA A 75 -6.11 -21.29 3.58
CA ALA A 75 -5.23 -21.74 2.50
C ALA A 75 -5.45 -20.93 1.22
N LEU A 76 -6.70 -20.73 0.82
CA LEU A 76 -7.06 -19.93 -0.35
C LEU A 76 -6.53 -18.49 -0.26
N THR A 77 -6.64 -17.89 0.93
CA THR A 77 -6.14 -16.53 1.17
C THR A 77 -4.62 -16.46 1.07
N VAL A 78 -3.92 -17.41 1.68
CA VAL A 78 -2.46 -17.48 1.61
C VAL A 78 -1.99 -17.71 0.18
N ASP A 79 -2.62 -18.60 -0.56
CA ASP A 79 -2.28 -18.85 -1.98
C ASP A 79 -2.48 -17.59 -2.83
N PHE A 80 -3.55 -16.84 -2.60
CA PHE A 80 -3.78 -15.54 -3.23
C PHE A 80 -2.65 -14.54 -2.91
N LEU A 81 -2.29 -14.36 -1.64
CA LEU A 81 -1.24 -13.44 -1.23
C LEU A 81 0.12 -13.85 -1.81
N GLN A 82 0.50 -15.11 -1.70
CA GLN A 82 1.77 -15.61 -2.27
C GLN A 82 1.80 -15.40 -3.79
N ARG A 83 0.71 -15.69 -4.49
CA ARG A 83 0.62 -15.43 -5.94
C ARG A 83 0.76 -13.95 -6.26
N SER A 84 0.15 -13.09 -5.48
CA SER A 84 0.27 -11.63 -5.64
C SER A 84 1.72 -11.17 -5.47
N HIS A 85 2.46 -11.71 -4.49
CA HIS A 85 3.87 -11.38 -4.27
C HIS A 85 4.77 -11.87 -5.41
N GLU A 86 4.52 -13.07 -5.96
CA GLU A 86 5.21 -13.56 -7.16
C GLU A 86 5.04 -12.61 -8.35
N LEU A 87 3.86 -12.02 -8.48
CA LEU A 87 3.50 -11.06 -9.52
C LEU A 87 3.94 -9.62 -9.20
N LYS A 88 4.62 -9.40 -8.06
CA LYS A 88 5.07 -8.09 -7.56
C LYS A 88 3.91 -7.11 -7.30
N LEU A 89 2.79 -7.64 -6.82
CA LEU A 89 1.68 -6.87 -6.31
C LEU A 89 1.81 -6.71 -4.79
N ASP A 90 1.39 -5.58 -4.24
CA ASP A 90 1.66 -5.18 -2.84
C ASP A 90 0.52 -5.55 -1.88
N PHE A 91 -0.19 -6.65 -2.15
CA PHE A 91 -1.21 -7.12 -1.21
C PHE A 91 -0.54 -7.71 0.04
N SER A 92 -0.94 -7.19 1.18
CA SER A 92 -0.34 -7.48 2.48
C SER A 92 -1.15 -8.52 3.27
N PRO A 93 -0.60 -9.11 4.34
CA PRO A 93 -1.39 -9.92 5.27
C PRO A 93 -2.60 -9.20 5.85
N ARG A 94 -2.58 -7.86 5.95
CA ARG A 94 -3.75 -7.05 6.36
C ARG A 94 -4.89 -7.18 5.36
N ASP A 95 -4.57 -7.19 4.07
CA ASP A 95 -5.57 -7.37 3.02
C ASP A 95 -6.18 -8.76 3.10
N GLY A 96 -5.34 -9.79 3.31
CA GLY A 96 -5.80 -11.16 3.57
C GLY A 96 -6.75 -11.26 4.78
N ILE A 97 -6.43 -10.57 5.89
CA ILE A 97 -7.30 -10.53 7.07
C ILE A 97 -8.66 -9.88 6.73
N ASN A 98 -8.65 -8.80 5.95
CA ASN A 98 -9.87 -8.10 5.54
C ASN A 98 -10.74 -8.96 4.61
N LEU A 99 -10.10 -9.62 3.63
CA LEU A 99 -10.78 -10.57 2.74
C LEU A 99 -11.48 -11.69 3.52
N LEU A 100 -10.75 -12.35 4.41
CA LEU A 100 -11.30 -13.43 5.24
C LEU A 100 -12.44 -12.94 6.14
N ARG A 101 -12.28 -11.79 6.78
CA ARG A 101 -13.34 -11.20 7.62
C ARG A 101 -14.60 -10.94 6.83
N PHE A 102 -14.47 -10.39 5.63
CA PHE A 102 -15.61 -10.12 4.75
C PHE A 102 -16.27 -11.43 4.33
N ALA A 103 -15.51 -12.39 3.78
CA ALA A 103 -16.02 -13.66 3.31
C ALA A 103 -16.74 -14.44 4.43
N ILE A 104 -16.13 -14.55 5.61
CA ILE A 104 -16.75 -15.22 6.78
C ILE A 104 -18.04 -14.52 7.20
N LYS A 105 -18.03 -13.18 7.24
CA LYS A 105 -19.23 -12.40 7.57
C LYS A 105 -20.32 -12.62 6.53
N ARG A 106 -19.97 -12.67 5.26
CA ARG A 106 -20.89 -12.86 4.15
C ARG A 106 -21.55 -14.25 4.20
N MET A 107 -20.77 -15.30 4.46
CA MET A 107 -21.28 -16.66 4.62
C MET A 107 -22.27 -16.79 5.80
N LYS A 108 -21.99 -16.07 6.90
CA LYS A 108 -22.83 -16.12 8.12
C LYS A 108 -24.02 -15.17 8.11
N GLN A 109 -24.12 -14.28 7.15
CA GLN A 109 -25.13 -13.20 7.13
C GLN A 109 -26.56 -13.74 7.03
N ASN A 110 -26.77 -14.82 6.28
CA ASN A 110 -28.09 -15.45 6.14
C ASN A 110 -27.99 -16.96 6.38
N PRO A 111 -28.22 -17.44 7.60
CA PRO A 111 -28.15 -18.86 7.93
C PRO A 111 -29.12 -19.74 7.14
N SER A 112 -30.27 -19.19 6.70
CA SER A 112 -31.26 -19.91 5.92
C SER A 112 -30.87 -20.11 4.45
N HIS A 113 -29.95 -19.25 3.96
CA HIS A 113 -29.44 -19.30 2.59
C HIS A 113 -27.94 -19.01 2.62
N PRO A 114 -27.11 -19.99 3.07
CA PRO A 114 -25.68 -19.80 3.17
C PRO A 114 -25.06 -19.58 1.79
N VAL A 115 -24.18 -18.61 1.69
CA VAL A 115 -23.40 -18.37 0.48
C VAL A 115 -22.25 -19.37 0.43
N ALA A 116 -22.00 -19.98 -0.73
CA ALA A 116 -20.89 -20.89 -0.92
C ALA A 116 -19.55 -20.18 -0.71
N HIS A 117 -18.52 -20.92 -0.29
CA HIS A 117 -17.18 -20.38 -0.01
C HIS A 117 -16.62 -19.59 -1.20
N ASP A 118 -16.67 -20.16 -2.41
CA ASP A 118 -16.17 -19.54 -3.63
C ASP A 118 -16.89 -18.22 -3.96
N ALA A 119 -18.21 -18.19 -3.82
CA ALA A 119 -18.99 -17.00 -4.08
C ALA A 119 -18.71 -15.90 -3.03
N ALA A 120 -18.58 -16.27 -1.75
CA ALA A 120 -18.23 -15.34 -0.69
C ALA A 120 -16.81 -14.80 -0.86
N TRP A 121 -15.88 -15.62 -1.34
CA TRP A 121 -14.51 -15.26 -1.65
C TRP A 121 -14.42 -14.28 -2.83
N GLN A 122 -15.09 -14.58 -3.93
CA GLN A 122 -15.16 -13.70 -5.10
C GLN A 122 -15.72 -12.33 -4.73
N GLU A 123 -16.83 -12.30 -4.00
CA GLU A 123 -17.43 -11.06 -3.51
C GLU A 123 -16.47 -10.30 -2.57
N ALA A 124 -15.66 -11.00 -1.77
CA ALA A 124 -14.66 -10.40 -0.91
C ALA A 124 -13.55 -9.74 -1.72
N LEU A 125 -13.03 -10.39 -2.76
CA LEU A 125 -12.02 -9.81 -3.66
C LEU A 125 -12.53 -8.51 -4.28
N GLU A 126 -13.70 -8.53 -4.90
CA GLU A 126 -14.30 -7.36 -5.54
C GLU A 126 -14.53 -6.21 -4.56
N LYS A 127 -15.06 -6.50 -3.36
CA LYS A 127 -15.45 -5.45 -2.40
C LYS A 127 -14.31 -4.92 -1.56
N CYS A 128 -13.27 -5.72 -1.30
CA CYS A 128 -12.14 -5.31 -0.46
C CYS A 128 -10.95 -4.78 -1.26
N LEU A 129 -10.70 -5.34 -2.45
CA LEU A 129 -9.52 -5.03 -3.26
C LEU A 129 -9.85 -4.44 -4.64
N GLY A 130 -11.14 -4.46 -5.02
CA GLY A 130 -11.61 -4.01 -6.33
C GLY A 130 -11.68 -5.14 -7.35
N ASP A 131 -12.45 -4.90 -8.42
CA ASP A 131 -12.74 -5.88 -9.46
C ASP A 131 -11.46 -6.41 -10.16
N GLU A 132 -10.42 -5.60 -10.16
CA GLU A 132 -9.12 -5.95 -10.76
C GLU A 132 -8.36 -7.04 -9.98
N ALA A 133 -8.61 -7.19 -8.70
CA ALA A 133 -7.96 -8.22 -7.86
C ALA A 133 -8.45 -9.65 -8.16
N VAL A 134 -9.54 -9.78 -8.89
CA VAL A 134 -10.07 -11.08 -9.33
C VAL A 134 -9.15 -11.73 -10.37
N ASP A 135 -8.47 -10.91 -11.17
CA ASP A 135 -7.48 -11.36 -12.15
C ASP A 135 -6.11 -10.71 -11.88
N LEU A 136 -5.33 -11.33 -11.00
CA LEU A 136 -4.01 -10.86 -10.60
C LEU A 136 -3.03 -10.73 -11.76
N GLU A 137 -3.16 -11.57 -12.79
CA GLU A 137 -2.22 -11.56 -13.92
C GLU A 137 -2.47 -10.33 -14.79
N SER A 138 -3.73 -10.04 -15.11
CA SER A 138 -4.09 -8.81 -15.82
C SER A 138 -3.74 -7.56 -15.03
N LEU A 139 -3.92 -7.57 -13.70
CA LEU A 139 -3.54 -6.47 -12.84
C LEU A 139 -2.01 -6.26 -12.86
N ALA A 140 -1.22 -7.32 -12.74
CA ALA A 140 0.23 -7.24 -12.78
C ALA A 140 0.75 -6.75 -14.15
N GLU A 141 0.12 -7.16 -15.24
CA GLU A 141 0.48 -6.68 -16.59
C GLU A 141 0.16 -5.18 -16.77
N ARG A 142 -0.99 -4.72 -16.29
CA ARG A 142 -1.34 -3.29 -16.32
C ARG A 142 -0.31 -2.48 -15.53
N ARG A 143 0.01 -2.92 -14.31
CA ARG A 143 0.99 -2.25 -13.46
C ARG A 143 2.37 -2.19 -14.11
N LYS A 144 2.82 -3.27 -14.78
CA LYS A 144 4.07 -3.26 -15.57
C LYS A 144 4.03 -2.25 -16.71
N ARG A 145 2.92 -2.09 -17.41
CA ARG A 145 2.79 -1.10 -18.47
C ARG A 145 2.84 0.34 -17.92
N THR A 146 2.23 0.58 -16.78
CA THR A 146 2.25 1.89 -16.12
C THR A 146 3.64 2.25 -15.56
N LEU A 147 4.39 1.26 -15.04
CA LEU A 147 5.73 1.47 -14.48
C LEU A 147 6.87 1.30 -15.51
N GLY A 148 6.60 0.66 -16.63
CA GLY A 148 7.62 0.11 -17.57
C GLY A 148 7.85 0.89 -18.85
N GLY A 149 7.38 2.08 -19.03
CA GLY A 149 7.76 2.88 -20.19
C GLY A 149 6.62 3.64 -20.83
N ASP A 150 6.90 4.85 -21.25
CA ASP A 150 6.08 5.77 -22.08
C ASP A 150 4.79 6.34 -21.46
N ALA A 151 4.43 6.01 -20.24
CA ALA A 151 3.53 6.87 -19.51
C ALA A 151 4.34 8.08 -19.02
N VAL A 152 4.31 9.17 -19.76
CA VAL A 152 4.58 10.50 -19.22
C VAL A 152 3.78 10.56 -17.90
N PRO A 153 4.40 10.81 -16.74
CA PRO A 153 3.63 10.97 -15.53
C PRO A 153 2.57 12.01 -15.84
N LEU A 154 1.28 11.64 -15.71
CA LEU A 154 0.20 12.61 -15.77
C LEU A 154 0.58 13.66 -14.73
N GLY A 155 1.02 14.81 -15.19
CA GLY A 155 1.34 15.92 -14.32
C GLY A 155 0.10 16.23 -13.49
N LEU A 156 0.28 16.79 -12.30
CA LEU A 156 -0.87 17.19 -11.49
C LEU A 156 -1.83 18.11 -12.29
N ALA A 157 -1.28 18.81 -13.27
CA ALA A 157 -2.01 19.65 -14.21
C ALA A 157 -2.96 18.83 -15.10
N ASP A 158 -2.52 17.69 -15.64
CA ASP A 158 -3.34 16.82 -16.51
C ASP A 158 -4.54 16.19 -15.77
N LEU A 159 -4.50 16.20 -14.44
CA LEU A 159 -5.60 15.70 -13.61
C LEU A 159 -6.72 16.74 -13.43
N PHE A 160 -6.40 18.03 -13.57
CA PHE A 160 -7.31 19.14 -13.30
C PHE A 160 -7.65 19.97 -14.55
N PHE A 161 -6.84 19.87 -15.58
CA PHE A 161 -7.02 20.62 -16.83
C PHE A 161 -7.05 19.64 -18.00
N ASP A 162 -7.98 19.85 -18.92
CA ASP A 162 -7.94 19.16 -20.21
C ASP A 162 -6.78 19.74 -21.03
N SER A 163 -6.14 18.95 -21.90
CA SER A 163 -5.01 19.40 -22.73
C SER A 163 -5.36 20.63 -23.61
N ASP A 164 -6.65 20.84 -23.86
CA ASP A 164 -7.16 21.99 -24.59
C ASP A 164 -7.58 23.17 -23.70
N ASP A 165 -7.40 23.06 -22.36
CA ASP A 165 -7.77 24.12 -21.42
C ASP A 165 -6.82 25.32 -21.59
N PRO A 166 -7.34 26.55 -21.75
CA PRO A 166 -6.53 27.79 -21.87
C PRO A 166 -5.62 28.05 -20.65
N LEU A 167 -5.90 27.40 -19.51
CA LEU A 167 -5.15 27.54 -18.26
C LEU A 167 -4.13 26.42 -18.05
N HIS A 168 -3.98 25.52 -19.04
CA HIS A 168 -2.99 24.44 -18.92
C HIS A 168 -1.56 25.03 -18.92
N PRO A 169 -0.74 24.74 -17.88
CA PRO A 169 0.56 25.41 -17.70
C PRO A 169 1.60 25.08 -18.78
N ASP A 170 1.44 23.97 -19.49
CA ASP A 170 2.36 23.51 -20.55
C ASP A 170 1.86 23.84 -21.97
N ARG A 171 0.85 24.70 -22.08
CA ARG A 171 0.40 25.16 -23.39
C ARG A 171 1.47 26.09 -24.00
N GLU A 172 2.08 25.66 -25.09
CA GLU A 172 2.93 26.51 -25.89
C GLU A 172 2.01 27.60 -26.50
N ASP A 173 2.23 28.83 -26.10
CA ASP A 173 1.59 30.00 -26.78
C ASP A 173 2.09 29.98 -28.24
N GLU A 174 1.23 29.61 -29.18
CA GLU A 174 1.49 29.86 -30.59
C GLU A 174 1.61 31.37 -30.72
N ASP A 175 2.85 31.85 -30.76
CA ASP A 175 3.16 33.24 -31.05
C ASP A 175 2.53 33.60 -32.39
N ASP A 176 1.46 34.37 -32.33
CA ASP A 176 0.88 35.10 -33.46
C ASP A 176 1.90 36.12 -33.98
N ASP A 177 2.96 35.63 -34.63
CA ASP A 177 3.88 36.48 -35.44
C ASP A 177 3.42 36.55 -36.90
N ASP A 178 2.22 37.07 -37.13
CA ASP A 178 1.79 37.49 -38.43
C ASP A 178 0.94 38.79 -38.36
N LEU A 179 1.59 39.88 -38.01
CA LEU A 179 1.06 41.23 -38.32
C LEU A 179 2.23 42.21 -38.45
N ILE A 180 2.84 42.26 -39.65
CA ILE A 180 3.23 43.52 -40.30
C ILE A 180 3.34 43.26 -41.80
#